data_534192e9f96420eca9973948905609b1
#
_entry.id   534192e9f96420eca9973948905609b1
#
_cell.length_a   1.000
_cell.length_b   1.000
_cell.length_c   1.000
_cell.angle_alpha   90.00
_cell.angle_beta   90.00
_cell.angle_gamma   90.00
#
_symmetry.space_group_name_H-M   'P 1'
#
loop_
_entity.id
_entity.type
_entity.pdbx_description
1 polymer ?
#
loop_
_entity_poly.entity_id
_entity_poly.type
_entity_poly.pdbx_seq_one_letter_code
_entity_poly.pdbx_strand_id
1 'polypeptide(L)'
;MSETITDKKDFLIIGSGIAACTLAHTFDKCGLSFQLLSKPDLSNCSKIAAGLWNPIVFKRLTKSWLANELIDFLIPFYKEIEDKTNSTFLHERPLIKNFFEQQEINFWEKKAQSELN
;
A
#
# COMPACT_ATOMS: atom_id res chain seq x y z
N MET A 1 48.21 1.78 -0.14
CA MET A 1 47.23 0.70 -0.41
C MET A 1 45.93 1.13 0.21
N SER A 2 44.97 1.57 -0.60
CA SER A 2 43.64 1.96 -0.08
C SER A 2 42.84 0.67 0.11
N GLU A 3 42.53 0.33 1.34
CA GLU A 3 41.54 -0.71 1.63
C GLU A 3 40.21 -0.27 1.04
N THR A 4 39.81 -0.94 -0.01
CA THR A 4 38.42 -0.78 -0.54
C THR A 4 37.53 -1.50 0.47
N ILE A 5 36.96 -0.74 1.41
CA ILE A 5 35.88 -1.24 2.27
C ILE A 5 34.70 -1.51 1.34
N THR A 6 34.61 -2.75 0.89
CA THR A 6 33.41 -3.20 0.18
C THR A 6 32.29 -3.33 1.23
N ASP A 7 31.47 -2.31 1.36
CA ASP A 7 30.26 -2.34 2.19
C ASP A 7 29.24 -3.29 1.54
N LYS A 8 29.44 -4.59 1.81
CA LYS A 8 28.63 -5.66 1.25
C LYS A 8 27.22 -5.59 1.84
N LYS A 9 26.23 -5.45 0.99
CA LYS A 9 24.82 -5.52 1.36
C LYS A 9 24.22 -6.88 1.01
N ASP A 10 23.26 -7.33 1.80
CA ASP A 10 22.56 -8.59 1.55
C ASP A 10 21.61 -8.47 0.36
N PHE A 11 21.03 -7.29 0.16
CA PHE A 11 20.03 -7.06 -0.87
C PHE A 11 20.24 -5.76 -1.64
N LEU A 12 19.87 -5.78 -2.91
CA LEU A 12 19.77 -4.61 -3.77
C LEU A 12 18.29 -4.42 -4.18
N ILE A 13 17.71 -3.30 -3.78
CA ILE A 13 16.35 -2.91 -4.17
C ILE A 13 16.46 -1.95 -5.35
N ILE A 14 15.84 -2.29 -6.47
CA ILE A 14 15.83 -1.45 -7.66
C ILE A 14 14.47 -0.76 -7.79
N GLY A 15 14.47 0.58 -7.75
CA GLY A 15 13.29 1.43 -7.81
C GLY A 15 13.02 2.15 -6.50
N SER A 16 12.10 3.14 -6.53
CA SER A 16 11.67 3.94 -5.37
C SER A 16 10.14 4.14 -5.36
N GLY A 17 9.40 3.22 -5.96
CA GLY A 17 7.96 3.18 -5.87
C GLY A 17 7.48 2.60 -4.54
N ILE A 18 6.16 2.57 -4.32
CA ILE A 18 5.56 2.11 -3.06
C ILE A 18 6.04 0.70 -2.67
N ALA A 19 6.14 -0.22 -3.62
CA ALA A 19 6.62 -1.58 -3.35
C ALA A 19 8.08 -1.61 -2.84
N ALA A 20 8.96 -0.80 -3.43
CA ALA A 20 10.35 -0.69 -3.00
C ALA A 20 10.46 -0.06 -1.60
N CYS A 21 9.66 0.97 -1.32
CA CYS A 21 9.63 1.65 -0.03
C CYS A 21 9.12 0.72 1.08
N THR A 22 8.05 -0.02 0.83
CA THR A 22 7.50 -0.99 1.82
C THR A 22 8.48 -2.13 2.07
N LEU A 23 9.14 -2.63 1.02
CA LEU A 23 10.16 -3.67 1.15
C LEU A 23 11.38 -3.16 1.94
N ALA A 24 11.87 -1.95 1.64
CA ALA A 24 12.99 -1.33 2.36
C ALA A 24 12.67 -1.17 3.86
N HIS A 25 11.47 -0.69 4.19
CA HIS A 25 11.03 -0.61 5.57
C HIS A 25 10.97 -1.98 6.26
N THR A 26 10.47 -2.99 5.56
CA THR A 26 10.43 -4.37 6.07
C THR A 26 11.83 -4.92 6.32
N PHE A 27 12.77 -4.69 5.41
CA PHE A 27 14.17 -5.11 5.59
C PHE A 27 14.83 -4.41 6.77
N ASP A 28 14.63 -3.10 6.91
CA ASP A 28 15.12 -2.32 8.06
C ASP A 28 14.58 -2.90 9.38
N LYS A 29 13.30 -3.19 9.43
CA LYS A 29 12.65 -3.79 10.60
C LYS A 29 13.17 -5.20 10.93
N CYS A 30 13.56 -5.96 9.92
CA CYS A 30 14.16 -7.29 10.07
C CYS A 30 15.68 -7.26 10.33
N GLY A 31 16.30 -6.08 10.37
CA GLY A 31 17.76 -5.95 10.54
C GLY A 31 18.56 -6.42 9.32
N LEU A 32 17.95 -6.47 8.14
CA LEU A 32 18.61 -6.88 6.90
C LEU A 32 19.27 -5.68 6.25
N SER A 33 20.51 -5.86 5.78
CA SER A 33 21.24 -4.80 5.10
C SER A 33 20.86 -4.72 3.63
N PHE A 34 20.53 -3.51 3.14
CA PHE A 34 20.17 -3.31 1.75
C PHE A 34 20.71 -2.00 1.19
N GLN A 35 20.74 -1.93 -0.11
CA GLN A 35 20.98 -0.71 -0.87
C GLN A 35 19.80 -0.48 -1.80
N LEU A 36 19.28 0.76 -1.83
CA LEU A 36 18.23 1.17 -2.76
C LEU A 36 18.87 1.95 -3.92
N LEU A 37 18.61 1.50 -5.14
CA LEU A 37 19.04 2.15 -6.36
C LEU A 37 17.82 2.62 -7.14
N SER A 38 17.72 3.92 -7.36
CA SER A 38 16.60 4.52 -8.10
C SER A 38 17.09 5.61 -9.03
N LYS A 39 16.52 5.65 -10.23
CA LYS A 39 16.70 6.78 -11.12
C LYS A 39 15.73 7.90 -10.72
N PRO A 40 16.18 9.15 -10.60
CA PRO A 40 15.28 10.28 -10.40
C PRO A 40 14.40 10.43 -11.65
N ASP A 41 13.17 9.92 -11.58
CA ASP A 41 12.18 10.02 -12.62
C ASP A 41 10.98 10.81 -12.11
N LEU A 42 10.54 11.78 -12.89
CA LEU A 42 9.36 12.59 -12.60
C LEU A 42 8.05 11.84 -12.86
N SER A 43 8.09 10.77 -13.66
CA SER A 43 6.93 9.99 -14.12
C SER A 43 6.64 8.74 -13.32
N ASN A 44 7.17 8.62 -12.10
CA ASN A 44 6.94 7.47 -11.23
C ASN A 44 5.46 7.35 -10.86
N CYS A 45 4.85 6.19 -11.16
CA CYS A 45 3.43 5.92 -10.90
C CYS A 45 3.02 6.21 -9.45
N SER A 46 3.87 5.89 -8.48
CA SER A 46 3.58 6.15 -7.06
C SER A 46 3.54 7.63 -6.69
N LYS A 47 4.17 8.52 -7.48
CA LYS A 47 4.11 9.97 -7.29
C LYS A 47 2.90 10.60 -7.96
N ILE A 48 2.38 9.97 -9.02
CA ILE A 48 1.26 10.47 -9.82
C ILE A 48 -0.07 9.91 -9.31
N ALA A 49 -0.05 8.71 -8.74
CA ALA A 49 -1.24 8.04 -8.21
C ALA A 49 -1.90 8.87 -7.10
N ALA A 50 -3.23 8.82 -7.05
CA ALA A 50 -4.00 9.51 -6.02
C ALA A 50 -3.81 8.95 -4.59
N GLY A 51 -3.08 7.84 -4.44
CA GLY A 51 -2.84 7.20 -3.15
C GLY A 51 -4.08 6.59 -2.49
N LEU A 52 -5.10 6.30 -3.29
CA LEU A 52 -6.34 5.69 -2.81
C LEU A 52 -6.24 4.17 -2.86
N TRP A 53 -6.73 3.53 -1.83
CA TRP A 53 -6.95 2.09 -1.81
C TRP A 53 -8.37 1.78 -1.36
N ASN A 54 -8.92 0.70 -1.87
CA ASN A 54 -10.28 0.29 -1.61
C ASN A 54 -10.37 -1.24 -1.55
N PRO A 55 -10.85 -1.82 -0.43
CA PRO A 55 -10.94 -3.27 -0.29
C PRO A 55 -12.10 -3.89 -1.07
N ILE A 56 -12.98 -3.07 -1.65
CA ILE A 56 -14.20 -3.54 -2.33
C ILE A 56 -14.07 -3.37 -3.85
N VAL A 57 -14.29 -4.44 -4.59
CA VAL A 57 -14.42 -4.40 -6.05
C VAL A 57 -15.79 -3.86 -6.42
N PHE A 58 -15.91 -2.59 -6.75
CA PHE A 58 -17.18 -1.90 -6.98
C PHE A 58 -18.11 -2.54 -8.01
N LYS A 59 -17.54 -3.10 -9.10
CA LYS A 59 -18.34 -3.73 -10.15
C LYS A 59 -19.07 -4.98 -9.65
N ARG A 60 -18.46 -5.72 -8.72
CA ARG A 60 -18.97 -7.00 -8.21
C ARG A 60 -19.52 -6.88 -6.79
N LEU A 61 -19.26 -5.77 -6.12
CA LEU A 61 -19.56 -5.54 -4.70
C LEU A 61 -19.06 -6.69 -3.81
N THR A 62 -17.83 -7.12 -4.05
CA THR A 62 -17.17 -8.17 -3.31
C THR A 62 -15.89 -7.65 -2.71
N LYS A 63 -15.47 -8.17 -1.55
CA LYS A 63 -14.15 -7.88 -1.00
C LYS A 63 -13.05 -8.38 -1.94
N SER A 64 -11.96 -7.67 -2.00
CA SER A 64 -10.74 -8.13 -2.67
C SER A 64 -10.18 -9.35 -1.94
N TRP A 65 -9.33 -10.12 -2.62
CA TRP A 65 -8.65 -11.26 -2.01
C TRP A 65 -7.86 -10.83 -0.77
N LEU A 66 -8.04 -11.55 0.34
CA LEU A 66 -7.42 -11.27 1.65
C LEU A 66 -7.63 -9.83 2.15
N ALA A 67 -8.77 -9.20 1.83
CA ALA A 67 -8.99 -7.79 2.14
C ALA A 67 -8.89 -7.50 3.64
N ASN A 68 -9.50 -8.31 4.49
CA ASN A 68 -9.50 -8.10 5.94
C ASN A 68 -8.09 -8.26 6.51
N GLU A 69 -7.41 -9.35 6.17
CA GLU A 69 -6.05 -9.65 6.64
C GLU A 69 -5.05 -8.58 6.20
N LEU A 70 -5.20 -8.10 4.95
CA LEU A 70 -4.33 -7.04 4.42
C LEU A 70 -4.59 -5.70 5.10
N ILE A 71 -5.84 -5.35 5.44
CA ILE A 71 -6.18 -4.13 6.16
C ILE A 71 -5.64 -4.18 7.58
N ASP A 72 -5.85 -5.29 8.29
CA ASP A 72 -5.37 -5.48 9.64
C ASP A 72 -3.84 -5.36 9.73
N PHE A 73 -3.14 -5.77 8.69
CA PHE A 73 -1.70 -5.58 8.58
C PHE A 73 -1.32 -4.16 8.16
N LEU A 74 -2.01 -3.58 7.18
CA LEU A 74 -1.66 -2.30 6.54
C LEU A 74 -1.71 -1.13 7.52
N ILE A 75 -2.77 -1.05 8.33
CA ILE A 75 -2.98 0.09 9.23
C ILE A 75 -1.83 0.23 10.25
N PRO A 76 -1.49 -0.79 11.05
CA PRO A 76 -0.36 -0.68 11.99
C PRO A 76 0.98 -0.51 11.29
N PHE A 77 1.17 -1.13 10.11
CA PHE A 77 2.39 -0.99 9.33
C PHE A 77 2.64 0.47 8.90
N TYR A 78 1.64 1.13 8.36
CA TYR A 78 1.79 2.53 7.94
C TYR A 78 1.86 3.50 9.13
N LYS A 79 1.18 3.25 10.23
CA LYS A 79 1.33 4.04 11.45
C LYS A 79 2.75 3.99 11.99
N GLU A 80 3.39 2.83 11.99
CA GLU A 80 4.80 2.70 12.38
C GLU A 80 5.72 3.55 11.48
N ILE A 81 5.44 3.62 10.18
CA ILE A 81 6.21 4.47 9.26
C ILE A 81 5.96 5.96 9.52
N GLU A 82 4.71 6.35 9.78
CA GLU A 82 4.36 7.72 10.18
C GLU A 82 5.15 8.18 11.41
N ASP A 83 5.20 7.35 12.43
CA ASP A 83 5.94 7.61 13.66
C ASP A 83 7.44 7.75 13.39
N LYS A 84 8.03 6.83 12.62
CA LYS A 84 9.45 6.87 12.26
C LYS A 84 9.85 8.10 11.43
N THR A 85 8.96 8.53 10.54
CA THR A 85 9.24 9.64 9.62
C THR A 85 8.74 10.99 10.13
N ASN A 86 8.07 11.01 11.28
CA ASN A 86 7.36 12.17 11.81
C ASN A 86 6.45 12.84 10.76
N SER A 87 5.71 12.02 10.06
CA SER A 87 4.85 12.43 8.94
C SER A 87 3.46 11.84 9.10
N THR A 88 2.46 12.44 8.48
CA THR A 88 1.09 11.93 8.47
C THR A 88 0.65 11.79 7.01
N PHE A 89 0.37 10.57 6.58
CA PHE A 89 -0.05 10.27 5.21
C PHE A 89 -1.14 9.20 5.11
N LEU A 90 -1.44 8.50 6.21
CA LEU A 90 -2.56 7.55 6.25
C LEU A 90 -3.82 8.28 6.70
N HIS A 91 -4.78 8.43 5.80
CA HIS A 91 -6.03 9.11 6.06
C HIS A 91 -7.22 8.19 5.81
N GLU A 92 -7.96 7.87 6.84
CA GLU A 92 -9.22 7.17 6.69
C GLU A 92 -10.27 8.12 6.11
N ARG A 93 -10.90 7.72 5.02
CA ARG A 93 -11.95 8.50 4.36
C ARG A 93 -13.11 7.59 4.00
N PRO A 94 -14.35 8.01 4.24
CA PRO A 94 -15.50 7.25 3.78
C PRO A 94 -15.52 7.20 2.26
N LEU A 95 -15.77 6.02 1.72
CA LEU A 95 -15.94 5.82 0.30
C LEU A 95 -17.43 5.82 -0.02
N ILE A 96 -17.86 6.73 -0.87
CA ILE A 96 -19.25 6.89 -1.26
C ILE A 96 -19.41 6.44 -2.69
N LYS A 97 -20.31 5.49 -2.93
CA LYS A 97 -20.74 5.09 -4.27
C LYS A 97 -22.15 5.60 -4.53
N ASN A 98 -22.32 6.40 -5.57
CA ASN A 98 -23.62 6.77 -6.07
C ASN A 98 -24.16 5.66 -6.99
N PHE A 99 -25.44 5.31 -6.81
CA PHE A 99 -26.16 4.41 -7.70
C PHE A 99 -27.02 5.23 -8.63
N PHE A 100 -27.01 4.88 -9.90
CA PHE A 100 -27.78 5.59 -10.93
C PHE A 100 -28.98 4.78 -11.42
N GLU A 101 -28.98 3.46 -11.16
CA GLU A 101 -30.03 2.54 -11.62
C GLU A 101 -30.60 1.73 -10.45
N GLN A 102 -31.89 1.44 -10.50
CA GLN A 102 -32.57 0.63 -9.47
C GLN A 102 -31.99 -0.78 -9.36
N GLN A 103 -31.48 -1.33 -10.46
CA GLN A 103 -30.84 -2.65 -10.46
C GLN A 103 -29.55 -2.66 -9.62
N GLU A 104 -28.78 -1.57 -9.63
CA GLU A 104 -27.57 -1.44 -8.79
C GLU A 104 -27.94 -1.39 -7.31
N ILE A 105 -29.02 -0.68 -6.96
CA ILE A 105 -29.52 -0.59 -5.58
C ILE A 105 -29.93 -1.98 -5.08
N ASN A 106 -30.75 -2.68 -5.83
CA ASN A 106 -31.22 -4.02 -5.47
C ASN A 106 -30.04 -5.03 -5.33
N PHE A 107 -29.04 -4.89 -6.19
CA PHE A 107 -27.84 -5.72 -6.14
C PHE A 107 -27.01 -5.39 -4.89
N TRP A 108 -26.85 -4.11 -4.55
CA TRP A 108 -26.16 -3.66 -3.35
C TRP A 108 -26.85 -4.19 -2.08
N GLU A 109 -28.15 -4.01 -1.94
CA GLU A 109 -28.91 -4.45 -0.76
C GLU A 109 -28.75 -5.96 -0.52
N LYS A 110 -28.81 -6.74 -1.59
CA LYS A 110 -28.61 -8.20 -1.52
C LYS A 110 -27.19 -8.58 -1.07
N LYS A 111 -26.18 -7.88 -1.59
CA LYS A 111 -24.77 -8.16 -1.29
C LYS A 111 -24.34 -7.62 0.08
N ALA A 112 -24.81 -6.46 0.49
CA ALA A 112 -24.48 -5.86 1.78
C ALA A 112 -24.86 -6.75 2.96
N GLN A 113 -25.92 -7.53 2.84
CA GLN A 113 -26.38 -8.44 3.88
C GLN A 113 -25.53 -9.73 3.98
N SER A 114 -24.81 -10.12 2.94
CA SER A 114 -24.16 -11.43 2.85
C SER A 114 -22.64 -11.40 2.77
N GLU A 115 -22.05 -10.39 2.14
CA GLU A 115 -20.63 -10.44 1.75
C GLU A 115 -19.80 -9.24 2.23
N LEU A 116 -20.43 -8.19 2.73
CA LEU A 116 -19.74 -6.97 3.13
C LEU A 116 -19.63 -6.78 4.65
N ASN A 117 -20.23 -7.68 5.43
CA ASN A 117 -20.12 -7.71 6.89
C ASN A 117 -18.90 -8.52 7.35
#